data_eb8d3acd128cd5e9ee03adb81765e9c4
#
_entry.id   eb8d3acd128cd5e9ee03adb81765e9c4
#
_cell.length_a   1.000
_cell.length_b   1.000
_cell.length_c   1.000
_cell.angle_alpha   90.00
_cell.angle_beta   90.00
_cell.angle_gamma   90.00
#
_symmetry.space_group_name_H-M   'P 1'
#
loop_
_entity.id
_entity.type
_entity.pdbx_description
1 polymer ?
#
loop_
_entity_poly.entity_id
_entity_poly.type
_entity_poly.pdbx_seq_one_letter_code
_entity_poly.pdbx_strand_id
1 'polypeptide(L)'
;MPEKYHIKTKPVPPRQPRIGKHGVVDWREDCARCHNCVKKACVYDRYRQEAEYIRNLSAVEALFFDCMGCFSCVQDCTKNLLRLTINPVYESLGNSYWKPDIIKTTWLQAETAKIPVSGAGYRGPFSGQGFDSMWTDMSEIVRPTRDGIHGREYISTSVDVGRKLPFLAVNGDKSKSTLPPLVSIPMPLVFDLTSQAHALPKLDPIIEQTAADTGLIALMDSRYQPATDAHLENIAFYLGPDSPPVPDAMLKRTRLVEVSDSPTVAERIKTIKQIHPEIVVAVRVELTAAGIERAVKLAGLEEIEVIHIVADANGNEFTTQKPRFLKDMIRQLHTTLIEQGMRDEITLMAGGGIALPEHMAKAIICGTDLVTINLPLLVALECHLCDSCRPGTPCPAKLEEIDFSYGVGRMTNLIAAWHDQLVELMGAMGMRDVRRLRGDVGRAMFFENLEEETFGKLYGNRITA
;
A
#
# COMPACT_ATOMS: atom_id res chain seq x y z
N MET A 1 -14.01 5.54 -26.44
CA MET A 1 -12.96 5.80 -25.44
C MET A 1 -13.19 4.85 -24.31
N PRO A 2 -12.17 4.23 -23.71
CA PRO A 2 -12.37 3.48 -22.49
C PRO A 2 -12.96 4.40 -21.42
N GLU A 3 -13.86 3.87 -20.64
CA GLU A 3 -14.50 4.60 -19.54
C GLU A 3 -13.42 5.04 -18.56
N LYS A 4 -13.41 6.32 -18.18
CA LYS A 4 -12.38 6.83 -17.26
C LYS A 4 -12.67 6.31 -15.86
N TYR A 5 -11.64 5.81 -15.19
CA TYR A 5 -11.76 5.43 -13.80
C TYR A 5 -11.78 6.67 -12.90
N HIS A 6 -12.85 6.82 -12.14
CA HIS A 6 -13.06 7.96 -11.24
C HIS A 6 -13.51 7.49 -9.87
N ILE A 7 -12.81 7.93 -8.84
CA ILE A 7 -13.17 7.71 -7.44
C ILE A 7 -13.76 9.01 -6.89
N LYS A 8 -14.98 8.95 -6.35
CA LYS A 8 -15.61 10.11 -5.69
C LYS A 8 -15.08 10.25 -4.28
N THR A 9 -14.52 11.41 -3.96
CA THR A 9 -13.90 11.69 -2.67
C THR A 9 -14.53 12.90 -1.99
N LYS A 10 -14.42 12.93 -0.66
CA LYS A 10 -14.78 14.08 0.18
C LYS A 10 -13.79 14.17 1.34
N PRO A 11 -13.44 15.36 1.84
CA PRO A 11 -12.61 15.47 3.04
C PRO A 11 -13.26 14.75 4.22
N VAL A 12 -12.47 13.94 4.93
CA VAL A 12 -12.88 13.23 6.15
C VAL A 12 -11.88 13.56 7.24
N PRO A 13 -12.21 14.56 8.09
CA PRO A 13 -11.28 15.04 9.13
C PRO A 13 -10.96 13.93 10.14
N PRO A 14 -9.78 14.01 10.81
CA PRO A 14 -9.39 13.04 11.80
C PRO A 14 -10.31 13.06 13.03
N ARG A 15 -10.51 11.93 13.68
CA ARG A 15 -11.20 11.78 14.96
C ARG A 15 -10.29 12.14 16.14
N GLN A 16 -8.99 11.92 15.97
CA GLN A 16 -7.99 12.15 16.98
C GLN A 16 -7.23 13.47 16.73
N PRO A 17 -6.70 14.12 17.76
CA PRO A 17 -5.82 15.25 17.60
C PRO A 17 -4.62 14.92 16.70
N ARG A 18 -4.22 15.85 15.84
CA ARG A 18 -3.09 15.66 14.95
C ARG A 18 -1.79 15.60 15.75
N ILE A 19 -0.96 14.61 15.44
CA ILE A 19 0.36 14.44 16.04
C ILE A 19 1.39 15.18 15.19
N GLY A 20 1.97 16.27 15.73
CA GLY A 20 3.04 17.04 15.09
C GLY A 20 4.38 16.31 15.21
N LYS A 21 5.26 16.47 14.20
CA LYS A 21 6.62 15.92 14.21
C LYS A 21 7.52 16.62 15.22
N HIS A 22 7.36 17.92 15.38
CA HIS A 22 8.23 18.74 16.19
C HIS A 22 7.48 19.32 17.39
N GLY A 23 8.15 19.41 18.50
CA GLY A 23 7.76 20.17 19.65
C GLY A 23 8.72 21.33 19.88
N VAL A 24 8.31 22.32 20.65
CA VAL A 24 9.17 23.42 21.09
C VAL A 24 9.25 23.38 22.61
N VAL A 25 10.45 23.23 23.13
CA VAL A 25 10.71 23.36 24.57
C VAL A 25 10.91 24.83 24.88
N ASP A 26 10.17 25.32 25.84
CA ASP A 26 10.16 26.73 26.25
C ASP A 26 10.63 26.84 27.71
N TRP A 27 11.76 27.50 27.90
CA TRP A 27 12.32 27.80 29.22
C TRP A 27 11.81 29.16 29.72
N ARG A 28 10.58 29.21 30.22
CA ARG A 28 9.84 30.46 30.45
C ARG A 28 10.22 31.28 31.67
N GLU A 29 10.97 30.72 32.59
CA GLU A 29 11.37 31.43 33.81
C GLU A 29 12.05 32.77 33.52
N ASP A 30 12.82 32.86 32.44
CA ASP A 30 13.49 34.08 31.98
C ASP A 30 12.80 34.79 30.81
N CYS A 31 11.58 34.46 30.48
CA CYS A 31 10.88 35.04 29.34
C CYS A 31 10.59 36.54 29.53
N ALA A 32 11.09 37.35 28.60
CA ALA A 32 10.88 38.78 28.58
C ALA A 32 9.45 39.19 28.13
N ARG A 33 8.58 38.25 27.83
CA ARG A 33 7.19 38.49 27.34
C ARG A 33 7.09 39.43 26.14
N CYS A 34 8.12 39.44 25.27
CA CYS A 34 8.11 40.30 24.07
C CYS A 34 7.16 39.80 22.97
N HIS A 35 6.68 38.57 23.07
CA HIS A 35 5.75 37.93 22.13
C HIS A 35 6.21 37.86 20.66
N ASN A 36 7.52 37.98 20.38
CA ASN A 36 8.04 37.90 19.02
C ASN A 36 7.76 36.51 18.39
N CYS A 37 7.95 35.42 19.16
CA CYS A 37 7.65 34.08 18.72
C CYS A 37 6.20 33.88 18.25
N VAL A 38 5.24 34.59 18.92
CA VAL A 38 3.80 34.47 18.64
C VAL A 38 3.37 35.41 17.54
N LYS A 39 3.82 36.70 17.61
CA LYS A 39 3.28 37.75 16.75
C LYS A 39 3.97 37.87 15.40
N LYS A 40 5.24 37.56 15.30
CA LYS A 40 6.06 37.83 14.12
C LYS A 40 6.76 36.62 13.55
N ALA A 41 7.30 35.75 14.42
CA ALA A 41 8.21 34.69 13.99
C ALA A 41 7.50 33.49 13.38
N CYS A 42 6.29 33.16 13.84
CA CYS A 42 5.57 32.03 13.27
C CYS A 42 4.95 32.37 11.92
N VAL A 43 5.67 32.12 10.83
CA VAL A 43 5.23 32.41 9.45
C VAL A 43 4.01 31.60 9.03
N TYR A 44 3.66 30.55 9.75
CA TYR A 44 2.48 29.71 9.53
C TYR A 44 1.30 30.08 10.44
N ASP A 45 1.41 31.15 11.20
CA ASP A 45 0.38 31.65 12.13
C ASP A 45 -0.10 30.65 13.21
N ARG A 46 0.63 29.58 13.45
CA ARG A 46 0.20 28.52 14.40
C ARG A 46 0.07 29.05 15.82
N TYR A 47 0.98 29.86 16.27
CA TYR A 47 0.88 30.50 17.57
C TYR A 47 -0.29 31.50 17.71
N ARG A 48 -0.73 32.13 16.63
CA ARG A 48 -1.85 33.06 16.66
C ARG A 48 -3.19 32.37 16.78
N GLN A 49 -3.33 31.22 16.14
CA GLN A 49 -4.54 30.40 16.21
C GLN A 49 -4.75 29.81 17.61
N GLU A 50 -3.68 29.68 18.38
CA GLU A 50 -3.66 29.12 19.72
C GLU A 50 -3.44 30.20 20.82
N ALA A 51 -3.75 31.46 20.54
CA ALA A 51 -3.53 32.57 21.47
C ALA A 51 -4.21 32.38 22.84
N GLU A 52 -5.32 31.67 22.90
CA GLU A 52 -6.02 31.31 24.13
C GLU A 52 -5.24 30.26 24.93
N TYR A 53 -4.54 29.38 24.26
CA TYR A 53 -3.68 28.32 24.81
C TYR A 53 -2.42 28.89 25.45
N ILE A 54 -1.84 29.91 24.85
CA ILE A 54 -0.63 30.62 25.33
C ILE A 54 -0.91 31.36 26.62
N ARG A 55 -2.16 31.75 26.90
CA ARG A 55 -2.56 32.38 28.14
C ARG A 55 -2.63 31.43 29.32
N ASN A 56 -2.90 30.13 29.08
CA ASN A 56 -3.00 29.08 30.08
C ASN A 56 -1.81 28.11 30.03
N LEU A 57 -0.68 28.60 30.47
CA LEU A 57 0.67 28.08 30.25
C LEU A 57 1.07 26.79 30.97
N SER A 58 0.13 26.02 31.50
CA SER A 58 0.40 24.68 32.04
C SER A 58 0.48 23.57 30.98
N ALA A 59 0.16 23.88 29.72
CA ALA A 59 0.05 22.89 28.65
C ALA A 59 1.04 23.15 27.49
N VAL A 60 2.32 23.03 27.76
CA VAL A 60 3.39 23.13 26.74
C VAL A 60 3.23 22.09 25.63
N GLU A 61 2.67 20.95 25.95
CA GLU A 61 2.55 19.82 25.01
C GLU A 61 1.55 20.05 23.85
N ALA A 62 0.51 20.84 24.08
CA ALA A 62 -0.57 20.98 23.09
C ALA A 62 -0.30 22.06 22.03
N LEU A 63 0.65 22.95 22.24
CA LEU A 63 1.00 24.04 21.32
C LEU A 63 1.56 23.59 19.97
N PHE A 64 1.95 22.32 19.79
CA PHE A 64 2.90 21.95 18.76
C PHE A 64 2.49 20.82 17.84
N PHE A 65 1.25 20.37 17.91
CA PHE A 65 0.75 19.34 17.01
C PHE A 65 0.83 19.70 15.52
N ASP A 66 0.78 21.00 15.23
CA ASP A 66 0.83 21.55 13.87
C ASP A 66 2.11 22.34 13.56
N CYS A 67 3.16 22.21 14.36
CA CYS A 67 4.43 22.87 14.11
C CYS A 67 5.05 22.38 12.79
N MET A 68 5.34 23.32 11.88
CA MET A 68 5.94 23.02 10.57
C MET A 68 7.48 22.93 10.61
N GLY A 69 8.10 23.10 11.78
CA GLY A 69 9.54 22.95 11.95
C GLY A 69 10.39 24.00 11.24
N CYS A 70 9.88 25.20 11.00
CA CYS A 70 10.60 26.25 10.27
C CYS A 70 11.68 26.98 11.08
N PHE A 71 11.80 26.73 12.37
CA PHE A 71 12.78 27.34 13.31
C PHE A 71 12.64 28.86 13.54
N SER A 72 11.78 29.58 12.83
CA SER A 72 11.70 31.05 12.94
C SER A 72 11.48 31.53 14.39
N CYS A 73 10.59 30.89 15.15
CA CYS A 73 10.37 31.24 16.56
C CYS A 73 11.59 31.01 17.44
N VAL A 74 12.39 29.99 17.13
CA VAL A 74 13.65 29.68 17.85
C VAL A 74 14.69 30.75 17.55
N GLN A 75 14.84 31.16 16.29
CA GLN A 75 15.81 32.17 15.85
C GLN A 75 15.48 33.59 16.36
N ASP A 76 14.18 33.93 16.37
CA ASP A 76 13.73 35.26 16.76
C ASP A 76 13.56 35.43 18.29
N CYS A 77 13.81 34.42 19.08
CA CYS A 77 13.74 34.53 20.52
C CYS A 77 14.94 35.32 21.06
N THR A 78 14.69 36.59 21.46
CA THR A 78 15.73 37.50 21.97
C THR A 78 16.47 37.00 23.22
N LYS A 79 15.86 36.11 23.96
CA LYS A 79 16.42 35.46 25.14
C LYS A 79 16.94 34.03 24.88
N ASN A 80 16.79 33.57 23.63
CA ASN A 80 17.24 32.23 23.23
C ASN A 80 16.64 31.09 24.09
N LEU A 81 15.39 31.24 24.49
CA LEU A 81 14.70 30.32 25.40
C LEU A 81 14.02 29.14 24.69
N LEU A 82 13.77 29.28 23.38
CA LEU A 82 13.07 28.26 22.61
C LEU A 82 14.05 27.25 22.00
N ARG A 83 13.70 25.99 22.11
CA ARG A 83 14.43 24.87 21.49
C ARG A 83 13.44 24.00 20.74
N LEU A 84 13.81 23.58 19.54
CA LEU A 84 13.06 22.59 18.81
C LEU A 84 13.46 21.19 19.28
N THR A 85 12.47 20.34 19.47
CA THR A 85 12.65 18.92 19.77
C THR A 85 11.74 18.06 18.89
N ILE A 86 11.97 16.77 18.84
CA ILE A 86 11.05 15.83 18.23
C ILE A 86 9.98 15.46 19.25
N ASN A 87 8.74 15.34 18.80
CA ASN A 87 7.62 14.95 19.64
C ASN A 87 7.73 13.44 19.97
N PRO A 88 7.83 13.05 21.25
CA PRO A 88 7.92 11.63 21.63
C PRO A 88 6.74 10.78 21.14
N VAL A 89 5.53 11.36 21.10
CA VAL A 89 4.35 10.66 20.57
C VAL A 89 4.49 10.39 19.08
N TYR A 90 5.11 11.32 18.33
CA TYR A 90 5.43 11.09 16.93
C TYR A 90 6.48 9.96 16.77
N GLU A 91 7.52 9.95 17.58
CA GLU A 91 8.56 8.91 17.51
C GLU A 91 8.03 7.51 17.87
N SER A 92 6.97 7.44 18.68
CA SER A 92 6.34 6.16 19.06
C SER A 92 5.40 5.58 18.00
N LEU A 93 5.18 6.28 16.87
CA LEU A 93 4.35 5.77 15.78
C LEU A 93 5.11 4.72 14.98
N GLY A 94 4.48 3.57 14.76
CA GLY A 94 4.98 2.52 13.89
C GLY A 94 6.21 1.78 14.43
N ASN A 95 7.09 1.39 13.52
CA ASN A 95 8.30 0.62 13.83
C ASN A 95 9.47 1.03 12.92
N SER A 96 10.52 0.22 12.87
CA SER A 96 11.71 0.49 12.04
C SER A 96 11.41 0.57 10.53
N TYR A 97 10.39 -0.13 10.03
CA TYR A 97 9.97 -0.10 8.63
C TYR A 97 8.82 0.90 8.41
N TRP A 98 7.75 0.79 9.19
CA TRP A 98 6.59 1.68 9.16
C TRP A 98 6.89 2.96 9.93
N LYS A 99 7.71 3.82 9.35
CA LYS A 99 8.17 5.05 10.00
C LYS A 99 7.02 6.04 10.26
N PRO A 100 7.14 6.92 11.25
CA PRO A 100 6.13 7.95 11.54
C PRO A 100 5.75 8.83 10.35
N ASP A 101 6.71 9.14 9.46
CA ASP A 101 6.43 9.94 8.25
C ASP A 101 5.51 9.18 7.26
N ILE A 102 5.64 7.85 7.14
CA ILE A 102 4.73 7.01 6.34
C ILE A 102 3.32 7.07 6.91
N ILE A 103 3.18 6.86 8.22
CA ILE A 103 1.90 6.89 8.93
C ILE A 103 1.20 8.23 8.73
N LYS A 104 1.91 9.34 8.94
CA LYS A 104 1.35 10.69 8.76
C LYS A 104 0.97 10.99 7.32
N THR A 105 1.76 10.52 6.35
CA THR A 105 1.44 10.66 4.93
C THR A 105 0.12 9.93 4.61
N THR A 106 -0.02 8.70 5.09
CA THR A 106 -1.25 7.91 4.93
C THR A 106 -2.46 8.58 5.60
N TRP A 107 -2.30 9.15 6.80
CA TRP A 107 -3.37 9.90 7.47
C TRP A 107 -3.83 11.11 6.64
N LEU A 108 -2.88 11.87 6.06
CA LEU A 108 -3.19 13.02 5.20
C LEU A 108 -3.92 12.58 3.92
N GLN A 109 -3.47 11.51 3.29
CA GLN A 109 -4.11 10.93 2.12
C GLN A 109 -5.54 10.49 2.43
N ALA A 110 -5.74 9.79 3.54
CA ALA A 110 -7.06 9.33 4.00
C ALA A 110 -7.99 10.50 4.38
N GLU A 111 -7.46 11.60 4.91
CA GLU A 111 -8.23 12.79 5.23
C GLU A 111 -8.67 13.56 3.98
N THR A 112 -7.77 13.72 3.00
CA THR A 112 -7.91 14.72 1.93
C THR A 112 -8.05 14.15 0.54
N ALA A 113 -7.80 12.86 0.35
CA ALA A 113 -7.65 12.21 -0.96
C ALA A 113 -6.56 12.84 -1.84
N LYS A 114 -5.57 13.52 -1.25
CA LYS A 114 -4.51 14.22 -1.97
C LYS A 114 -3.16 13.62 -1.69
N ILE A 115 -2.33 13.55 -2.70
CA ILE A 115 -0.92 13.25 -2.54
C ILE A 115 -0.21 14.48 -1.93
N PRO A 116 0.71 14.26 -0.96
CA PRO A 116 1.42 15.35 -0.30
C PRO A 116 2.54 15.93 -1.18
N VAL A 117 2.22 16.21 -2.45
CA VAL A 117 3.16 16.78 -3.41
C VAL A 117 2.94 18.29 -3.48
N SER A 118 4.01 19.04 -3.36
CA SER A 118 4.00 20.44 -3.68
C SER A 118 5.21 20.76 -4.55
N GLY A 119 4.99 20.97 -5.82
CA GLY A 119 6.04 21.20 -6.80
C GLY A 119 6.96 19.97 -6.95
N ALA A 120 8.28 20.16 -6.81
CA ALA A 120 9.23 19.05 -6.84
C ALA A 120 9.30 18.24 -5.52
N GLY A 121 8.46 18.55 -4.53
CA GLY A 121 8.58 18.05 -3.17
C GLY A 121 7.57 16.99 -2.78
N TYR A 122 7.76 15.75 -3.17
CA TYR A 122 7.18 14.63 -2.44
C TYR A 122 7.78 14.60 -1.02
N ARG A 123 6.91 14.50 0.01
CA ARG A 123 7.36 14.53 1.41
C ARG A 123 7.55 13.14 2.03
N GLY A 124 7.48 12.09 1.23
CA GLY A 124 7.79 10.73 1.65
C GLY A 124 9.30 10.48 1.72
N PRO A 125 9.71 9.31 2.18
CA PRO A 125 11.12 8.93 2.21
C PRO A 125 11.68 8.78 0.79
N PHE A 126 12.80 9.45 0.52
CA PHE A 126 13.53 9.33 -0.75
C PHE A 126 14.57 8.21 -0.73
N SER A 127 14.93 7.75 0.46
CA SER A 127 15.85 6.64 0.67
C SER A 127 15.50 5.93 1.97
N GLY A 128 15.70 4.64 2.00
CA GLY A 128 15.36 3.83 3.16
C GLY A 128 15.54 2.35 2.89
N GLN A 129 14.88 1.54 3.69
CA GLN A 129 14.87 0.09 3.55
C GLN A 129 13.80 -0.36 2.53
N GLY A 130 13.97 -1.55 2.03
CA GLY A 130 12.98 -2.20 1.19
C GLY A 130 12.78 -1.48 -0.14
N PHE A 131 11.55 -1.12 -0.49
CA PHE A 131 11.24 -0.40 -1.72
C PHE A 131 11.82 1.03 -1.76
N ASP A 132 12.17 1.62 -0.62
CA ASP A 132 12.79 2.94 -0.58
C ASP A 132 14.29 2.90 -0.92
N SER A 133 14.90 1.70 -1.04
CA SER A 133 16.25 1.51 -1.61
C SER A 133 16.26 1.42 -3.14
N MET A 134 15.14 1.67 -3.80
CA MET A 134 14.98 1.60 -5.24
C MET A 134 14.42 2.92 -5.77
N TRP A 135 15.00 3.44 -6.86
CA TRP A 135 14.55 4.62 -7.58
C TRP A 135 14.14 4.27 -8.99
N THR A 136 13.17 5.01 -9.53
CA THR A 136 12.75 4.89 -10.92
C THR A 136 13.40 5.99 -11.77
N ASP A 137 13.77 5.65 -12.99
CA ASP A 137 14.25 6.62 -13.96
C ASP A 137 13.07 7.49 -14.45
N MET A 138 13.18 8.79 -14.15
CA MET A 138 12.24 9.83 -14.55
C MET A 138 12.78 10.68 -15.71
N SER A 139 13.76 10.19 -16.45
CA SER A 139 14.43 10.93 -17.54
C SER A 139 13.49 11.32 -18.68
N GLU A 140 12.36 10.67 -18.82
CA GLU A 140 11.32 10.98 -19.81
C GLU A 140 10.43 12.18 -19.45
N ILE A 141 10.61 12.80 -18.28
CA ILE A 141 9.83 13.97 -17.83
C ILE A 141 9.84 15.11 -18.88
N VAL A 142 10.92 15.27 -19.62
CA VAL A 142 11.06 16.37 -20.60
C VAL A 142 10.20 16.14 -21.84
N ARG A 143 9.95 14.91 -22.25
CA ARG A 143 9.12 14.59 -23.41
C ARG A 143 7.62 14.56 -23.11
N PRO A 144 7.18 13.97 -22.01
CA PRO A 144 5.77 14.00 -21.64
C PRO A 144 5.24 15.37 -21.27
N THR A 145 6.09 16.38 -21.02
CA THR A 145 5.59 17.75 -20.79
C THR A 145 4.86 18.34 -21.99
N ARG A 146 5.08 17.85 -23.20
CA ARG A 146 4.20 18.17 -24.34
C ARG A 146 2.85 17.46 -24.26
N ASP A 147 2.84 16.22 -23.76
CA ASP A 147 1.64 15.39 -23.55
C ASP A 147 1.22 15.36 -22.07
N GLY A 148 2.10 15.77 -21.16
CA GLY A 148 2.06 15.45 -19.74
C GLY A 148 0.95 16.13 -18.93
N ILE A 149 0.52 17.31 -19.30
CA ILE A 149 -0.63 17.97 -18.67
C ILE A 149 -1.94 17.50 -19.28
N HIS A 150 -1.93 17.17 -20.58
CA HIS A 150 -3.10 16.77 -21.34
C HIS A 150 -3.17 15.26 -21.66
N GLY A 151 -2.19 14.48 -21.21
CA GLY A 151 -2.08 13.05 -21.54
C GLY A 151 -2.37 12.11 -20.37
N ARG A 152 -2.49 12.61 -19.15
CA ARG A 152 -2.74 11.78 -17.95
C ARG A 152 -4.11 11.12 -17.96
N GLU A 153 -5.09 11.78 -18.55
CA GLU A 153 -6.42 11.21 -18.73
C GLU A 153 -6.46 9.98 -19.67
N TYR A 154 -5.38 9.70 -20.39
CA TYR A 154 -5.25 8.52 -21.25
C TYR A 154 -4.41 7.41 -20.62
N ILE A 155 -3.92 7.59 -19.39
CA ILE A 155 -3.18 6.57 -18.67
C ILE A 155 -4.16 5.52 -18.15
N SER A 156 -3.92 4.27 -18.53
CA SER A 156 -4.66 3.12 -18.02
C SER A 156 -3.94 2.50 -16.83
N THR A 157 -4.64 2.41 -15.72
CA THR A 157 -4.18 1.69 -14.51
C THR A 157 -4.81 0.30 -14.38
N SER A 158 -5.70 -0.08 -15.29
CA SER A 158 -6.38 -1.37 -15.30
C SER A 158 -5.43 -2.53 -15.49
N VAL A 159 -5.69 -3.62 -14.77
CA VAL A 159 -5.01 -4.91 -14.94
C VAL A 159 -6.01 -6.04 -15.06
N ASP A 160 -5.64 -7.06 -15.83
CA ASP A 160 -6.41 -8.28 -15.97
C ASP A 160 -5.77 -9.37 -15.13
N VAL A 161 -6.54 -9.90 -14.18
CA VAL A 161 -6.14 -10.93 -13.22
C VAL A 161 -6.65 -12.28 -13.69
N GLY A 162 -5.76 -13.23 -13.87
CA GLY A 162 -6.09 -14.58 -14.36
C GLY A 162 -4.97 -15.15 -15.21
N ARG A 163 -5.18 -16.34 -15.76
CA ARG A 163 -4.23 -16.96 -16.70
C ARG A 163 -4.46 -16.44 -18.10
N LYS A 164 -3.42 -16.07 -18.81
CA LYS A 164 -3.45 -15.57 -20.18
C LYS A 164 -2.99 -16.65 -21.14
N LEU A 165 -3.56 -16.69 -22.33
CA LEU A 165 -3.05 -17.56 -23.37
C LEU A 165 -1.76 -16.99 -23.97
N PRO A 166 -0.70 -17.79 -24.15
CA PRO A 166 0.55 -17.33 -24.75
C PRO A 166 0.36 -16.93 -26.22
N PHE A 167 -0.61 -17.53 -26.89
CA PHE A 167 -0.95 -17.22 -28.29
C PHE A 167 -2.42 -17.56 -28.57
N LEU A 168 -3.00 -16.88 -29.54
CA LEU A 168 -4.32 -17.22 -30.06
C LEU A 168 -4.18 -18.30 -31.14
N ALA A 169 -4.74 -19.48 -30.91
CA ALA A 169 -4.85 -20.51 -31.94
C ALA A 169 -5.96 -20.14 -32.92
N VAL A 170 -5.60 -19.66 -34.10
CA VAL A 170 -6.56 -19.40 -35.20
C VAL A 170 -6.71 -20.70 -36.01
N ASN A 171 -7.36 -21.71 -35.44
CA ASN A 171 -7.79 -22.87 -36.17
C ASN A 171 -9.20 -22.59 -36.73
N GLY A 172 -9.46 -22.95 -37.99
CA GLY A 172 -10.71 -22.66 -38.68
C GLY A 172 -11.99 -23.25 -38.03
N ASP A 173 -11.88 -23.93 -36.94
CA ASP A 173 -12.98 -24.44 -36.12
C ASP A 173 -13.22 -23.49 -34.93
N LYS A 174 -14.16 -22.56 -35.09
CA LYS A 174 -14.52 -21.54 -34.10
C LYS A 174 -15.07 -22.09 -32.77
N SER A 175 -15.16 -23.39 -32.60
CA SER A 175 -15.92 -24.02 -31.52
C SER A 175 -15.08 -24.41 -30.29
N LYS A 176 -13.73 -24.22 -30.25
CA LYS A 176 -12.88 -24.84 -29.21
C LYS A 176 -11.85 -23.99 -28.49
N SER A 177 -11.76 -22.68 -28.68
CA SER A 177 -10.91 -21.89 -27.77
C SER A 177 -11.77 -21.27 -26.69
N THR A 178 -12.03 -22.00 -25.63
CA THR A 178 -12.51 -21.41 -24.38
C THR A 178 -11.39 -20.53 -23.84
N LEU A 179 -11.61 -19.21 -23.85
CA LEU A 179 -10.68 -18.29 -23.19
C LEU A 179 -10.68 -18.58 -21.69
N PRO A 180 -9.51 -18.61 -21.03
CA PRO A 180 -9.46 -18.75 -19.59
C PRO A 180 -10.14 -17.57 -18.90
N PRO A 181 -10.67 -17.77 -17.69
CA PRO A 181 -11.34 -16.69 -16.95
C PRO A 181 -10.36 -15.56 -16.60
N LEU A 182 -10.82 -14.34 -16.81
CA LEU A 182 -10.09 -13.12 -16.49
C LEU A 182 -10.99 -12.17 -15.68
N VAL A 183 -10.42 -11.54 -14.67
CA VAL A 183 -11.04 -10.51 -13.86
C VAL A 183 -10.31 -9.19 -14.10
N SER A 184 -10.97 -8.23 -14.74
CA SER A 184 -10.40 -6.89 -14.88
C SER A 184 -10.71 -6.04 -13.65
N ILE A 185 -9.68 -5.37 -13.12
CA ILE A 185 -9.78 -4.42 -12.02
C ILE A 185 -9.17 -3.09 -12.44
N PRO A 186 -9.72 -1.94 -11.98
CA PRO A 186 -9.32 -0.62 -12.48
C PRO A 186 -7.95 -0.14 -12.02
N MET A 187 -7.36 -0.78 -11.00
CA MET A 187 -6.07 -0.44 -10.42
C MET A 187 -5.37 -1.72 -9.96
N PRO A 188 -4.04 -1.86 -10.05
CA PRO A 188 -3.31 -3.08 -9.70
C PRO A 188 -3.20 -3.28 -8.17
N LEU A 189 -4.35 -3.29 -7.48
CA LEU A 189 -4.45 -3.29 -6.04
C LEU A 189 -5.62 -4.16 -5.57
N VAL A 190 -5.37 -4.98 -4.55
CA VAL A 190 -6.36 -5.81 -3.85
C VAL A 190 -6.25 -5.56 -2.34
N PHE A 191 -7.38 -5.51 -1.64
CA PHE A 191 -7.38 -5.38 -0.18
C PHE A 191 -7.23 -6.76 0.47
N ASP A 192 -6.31 -6.88 1.42
CA ASP A 192 -6.05 -8.14 2.13
C ASP A 192 -5.94 -7.92 3.65
N LEU A 193 -7.06 -7.98 4.34
CA LEU A 193 -7.09 -7.95 5.80
C LEU A 193 -7.37 -9.33 6.41
N THR A 194 -7.20 -10.41 5.65
CA THR A 194 -7.48 -11.78 6.12
C THR A 194 -6.69 -12.16 7.38
N SER A 195 -5.48 -11.65 7.55
CA SER A 195 -4.68 -11.84 8.78
C SER A 195 -5.21 -11.07 9.99
N GLN A 196 -6.06 -10.06 9.81
CA GLN A 196 -6.63 -9.20 10.85
C GLN A 196 -8.12 -9.44 11.10
N ALA A 197 -8.79 -10.23 10.28
CA ALA A 197 -10.24 -10.44 10.29
C ALA A 197 -10.79 -10.86 11.69
N HIS A 198 -10.05 -11.67 12.42
CA HIS A 198 -10.46 -12.13 13.75
C HIS A 198 -10.31 -11.07 14.84
N ALA A 199 -9.42 -10.11 14.66
CA ALA A 199 -9.16 -9.07 15.66
C ALA A 199 -10.14 -7.89 15.56
N LEU A 200 -10.62 -7.58 14.34
CA LEU A 200 -11.40 -6.38 14.05
C LEU A 200 -12.59 -6.65 13.09
N PRO A 201 -13.58 -7.47 13.49
CA PRO A 201 -14.68 -7.88 12.59
C PRO A 201 -15.57 -6.71 12.14
N LYS A 202 -15.57 -5.58 12.83
CA LYS A 202 -16.31 -4.37 12.41
C LYS A 202 -15.71 -3.69 11.17
N LEU A 203 -14.50 -4.04 10.78
CA LEU A 203 -13.88 -3.49 9.58
C LEU A 203 -14.35 -4.19 8.30
N ASP A 204 -14.78 -5.43 8.39
CA ASP A 204 -15.16 -6.21 7.22
C ASP A 204 -16.24 -5.53 6.35
N PRO A 205 -17.36 -5.00 6.90
CA PRO A 205 -18.34 -4.26 6.11
C PRO A 205 -17.78 -2.95 5.49
N ILE A 206 -16.84 -2.29 6.20
CA ILE A 206 -16.19 -1.07 5.69
C ILE A 206 -15.31 -1.39 4.49
N ILE A 207 -14.58 -2.50 4.56
CA ILE A 207 -13.71 -2.98 3.48
C ILE A 207 -14.54 -3.41 2.28
N GLU A 208 -15.61 -4.18 2.51
CA GLU A 208 -16.57 -4.60 1.48
C GLU A 208 -17.11 -3.39 0.71
N GLN A 209 -17.64 -2.40 1.44
CA GLN A 209 -18.21 -1.20 0.83
C GLN A 209 -17.13 -0.40 0.09
N THR A 210 -15.93 -0.26 0.66
CA THR A 210 -14.82 0.45 0.00
C THR A 210 -14.41 -0.26 -1.30
N ALA A 211 -14.37 -1.59 -1.31
CA ALA A 211 -14.06 -2.36 -2.51
C ALA A 211 -15.13 -2.15 -3.59
N ALA A 212 -16.41 -2.17 -3.21
CA ALA A 212 -17.52 -1.90 -4.13
C ALA A 212 -17.47 -0.46 -4.67
N ASP A 213 -17.27 0.55 -3.82
CA ASP A 213 -17.21 1.96 -4.22
C ASP A 213 -16.03 2.28 -5.15
N THR A 214 -14.94 1.54 -5.00
CA THR A 214 -13.72 1.72 -5.81
C THR A 214 -13.59 0.74 -6.98
N GLY A 215 -14.52 -0.23 -7.10
CA GLY A 215 -14.45 -1.29 -8.13
C GLY A 215 -13.27 -2.25 -7.96
N LEU A 216 -12.64 -2.27 -6.78
CA LEU A 216 -11.54 -3.16 -6.45
C LEU A 216 -12.05 -4.48 -5.86
N ILE A 217 -11.13 -5.37 -5.53
CA ILE A 217 -11.42 -6.64 -4.87
C ILE A 217 -10.90 -6.61 -3.43
N ALA A 218 -11.69 -7.15 -2.51
CA ALA A 218 -11.29 -7.41 -1.13
C ALA A 218 -11.21 -8.92 -0.88
N LEU A 219 -10.08 -9.37 -0.35
CA LEU A 219 -9.91 -10.73 0.18
C LEU A 219 -10.56 -10.79 1.56
N MET A 220 -11.58 -11.63 1.69
CA MET A 220 -12.36 -11.81 2.91
C MET A 220 -12.23 -13.26 3.40
N ASP A 221 -12.25 -13.45 4.72
CA ASP A 221 -12.28 -14.80 5.29
C ASP A 221 -13.51 -15.58 4.80
N SER A 222 -13.36 -16.88 4.58
CA SER A 222 -14.44 -17.75 4.06
C SER A 222 -15.73 -17.76 4.91
N ARG A 223 -15.65 -17.34 6.18
CA ARG A 223 -16.79 -17.21 7.09
C ARG A 223 -17.54 -15.89 6.97
N TYR A 224 -16.99 -14.96 6.26
CA TYR A 224 -17.62 -13.66 6.06
C TYR A 224 -18.92 -13.77 5.29
N GLN A 225 -19.94 -13.05 5.76
CA GLN A 225 -21.23 -12.95 5.08
C GLN A 225 -21.42 -11.52 4.59
N PRO A 226 -21.43 -11.28 3.28
CA PRO A 226 -21.60 -9.95 2.71
C PRO A 226 -22.93 -9.31 3.14
N ALA A 227 -22.93 -8.01 3.31
CA ALA A 227 -24.14 -7.25 3.63
C ALA A 227 -25.17 -7.31 2.48
N THR A 228 -24.70 -7.42 1.27
CA THR A 228 -25.54 -7.54 0.07
C THR A 228 -24.89 -8.45 -0.96
N ASP A 229 -25.71 -9.20 -1.66
CA ASP A 229 -25.28 -10.04 -2.78
C ASP A 229 -24.66 -9.23 -3.95
N ALA A 230 -24.98 -7.94 -4.06
CA ALA A 230 -24.43 -7.07 -5.10
C ALA A 230 -22.92 -6.87 -4.98
N HIS A 231 -22.36 -6.97 -3.76
CA HIS A 231 -20.94 -6.79 -3.52
C HIS A 231 -20.10 -8.06 -3.76
N LEU A 232 -20.72 -9.22 -4.02
CA LEU A 232 -20.00 -10.48 -4.25
C LEU A 232 -19.02 -10.40 -5.43
N GLU A 233 -19.26 -9.52 -6.39
CA GLU A 233 -18.32 -9.28 -7.50
C GLU A 233 -17.02 -8.58 -7.06
N ASN A 234 -17.05 -7.88 -5.92
CA ASN A 234 -15.91 -7.16 -5.34
C ASN A 234 -15.26 -7.91 -4.16
N ILE A 235 -15.74 -9.13 -3.89
CA ILE A 235 -15.21 -10.00 -2.84
C ILE A 235 -14.52 -11.21 -3.47
N ALA A 236 -13.35 -11.55 -2.93
CA ALA A 236 -12.70 -12.82 -3.13
C ALA A 236 -12.57 -13.52 -1.78
N PHE A 237 -13.04 -14.76 -1.67
CA PHE A 237 -12.92 -15.51 -0.42
C PHE A 237 -11.55 -16.13 -0.29
N TYR A 238 -10.93 -15.94 0.87
CA TYR A 238 -9.71 -16.62 1.26
C TYR A 238 -10.04 -17.90 2.03
N LEU A 239 -9.54 -19.01 1.52
CA LEU A 239 -9.65 -20.33 2.14
C LEU A 239 -8.31 -20.73 2.74
N GLY A 240 -8.12 -20.42 4.03
CA GLY A 240 -6.98 -20.90 4.82
C GLY A 240 -6.99 -22.43 5.01
N PRO A 241 -5.94 -23.00 5.64
CA PRO A 241 -5.85 -24.46 5.82
C PRO A 241 -7.08 -25.07 6.50
N ASP A 242 -7.59 -24.43 7.56
CA ASP A 242 -8.70 -24.88 8.39
C ASP A 242 -10.00 -24.12 8.12
N SER A 243 -10.06 -23.35 7.03
CA SER A 243 -11.24 -22.58 6.68
C SER A 243 -12.40 -23.49 6.24
N PRO A 244 -13.64 -23.20 6.67
CA PRO A 244 -14.81 -23.88 6.16
C PRO A 244 -14.99 -23.57 4.65
N PRO A 245 -15.67 -24.46 3.90
CA PRO A 245 -16.00 -24.18 2.52
C PRO A 245 -16.95 -22.98 2.41
N VAL A 246 -16.77 -22.18 1.37
CA VAL A 246 -17.70 -21.11 1.01
C VAL A 246 -18.99 -21.75 0.44
N PRO A 247 -20.20 -21.26 0.79
CA PRO A 247 -21.43 -21.74 0.19
C PRO A 247 -21.42 -21.63 -1.34
N ASP A 248 -21.87 -22.69 -2.02
CA ASP A 248 -21.88 -22.76 -3.51
C ASP A 248 -22.58 -21.56 -4.15
N ALA A 249 -23.67 -21.08 -3.57
CA ALA A 249 -24.44 -19.94 -4.07
C ALA A 249 -23.59 -18.65 -4.07
N MET A 250 -22.73 -18.46 -3.08
CA MET A 250 -21.82 -17.32 -2.98
C MET A 250 -20.65 -17.51 -3.95
N LEU A 251 -20.04 -18.71 -3.96
CA LEU A 251 -18.91 -19.02 -4.83
C LEU A 251 -19.24 -18.83 -6.31
N LYS A 252 -20.46 -19.15 -6.75
CA LYS A 252 -20.91 -18.94 -8.14
C LYS A 252 -21.04 -17.48 -8.55
N ARG A 253 -21.05 -16.55 -7.60
CA ARG A 253 -21.17 -15.11 -7.85
C ARG A 253 -19.88 -14.33 -7.64
N THR A 254 -18.89 -14.95 -6.98
CA THR A 254 -17.56 -14.36 -6.87
C THR A 254 -16.75 -14.62 -8.14
N ARG A 255 -15.90 -13.65 -8.49
CA ARG A 255 -15.07 -13.73 -9.70
C ARG A 255 -13.69 -14.34 -9.42
N LEU A 256 -13.25 -14.30 -8.15
CA LEU A 256 -11.93 -14.76 -7.71
C LEU A 256 -12.06 -15.45 -6.34
N VAL A 257 -11.29 -16.49 -6.15
CA VAL A 257 -11.12 -17.18 -4.86
C VAL A 257 -9.63 -17.39 -4.61
N GLU A 258 -9.22 -17.27 -3.37
CA GLU A 258 -7.84 -17.54 -2.96
C GLU A 258 -7.77 -18.74 -2.01
N VAL A 259 -6.85 -19.65 -2.29
CA VAL A 259 -6.62 -20.84 -1.49
C VAL A 259 -5.20 -20.78 -0.91
N SER A 260 -5.03 -21.08 0.39
CA SER A 260 -3.68 -21.21 0.94
C SER A 260 -2.96 -22.42 0.36
N ASP A 261 -1.65 -22.29 0.15
CA ASP A 261 -0.83 -23.44 -0.19
C ASP A 261 -0.87 -24.50 0.93
N SER A 262 -1.14 -25.73 0.54
CA SER A 262 -1.25 -26.87 1.43
C SER A 262 -1.02 -28.18 0.62
N PRO A 263 -0.78 -29.32 1.28
CA PRO A 263 -0.70 -30.60 0.58
C PRO A 263 -1.96 -30.96 -0.23
N THR A 264 -3.12 -30.45 0.17
CA THR A 264 -4.42 -30.71 -0.47
C THR A 264 -4.88 -29.61 -1.43
N VAL A 265 -4.02 -28.63 -1.75
CA VAL A 265 -4.38 -27.45 -2.56
C VAL A 265 -4.99 -27.85 -3.92
N ALA A 266 -4.42 -28.85 -4.61
CA ALA A 266 -4.91 -29.31 -5.91
C ALA A 266 -6.33 -29.91 -5.82
N GLU A 267 -6.63 -30.68 -4.79
CA GLU A 267 -7.97 -31.27 -4.57
C GLU A 267 -9.00 -30.18 -4.28
N ARG A 268 -8.62 -29.18 -3.45
CA ARG A 268 -9.48 -28.05 -3.13
C ARG A 268 -9.80 -27.22 -4.38
N ILE A 269 -8.80 -26.93 -5.22
CA ILE A 269 -8.98 -26.21 -6.48
C ILE A 269 -9.93 -26.98 -7.40
N LYS A 270 -9.72 -28.28 -7.55
CA LYS A 270 -10.59 -29.12 -8.37
C LYS A 270 -12.04 -29.08 -7.90
N THR A 271 -12.29 -29.12 -6.58
CA THR A 271 -13.63 -29.01 -6.02
C THR A 271 -14.26 -27.64 -6.35
N ILE A 272 -13.49 -26.55 -6.20
CA ILE A 272 -13.94 -25.19 -6.52
C ILE A 272 -14.30 -25.07 -8.02
N LYS A 273 -13.43 -25.56 -8.90
CA LYS A 273 -13.66 -25.54 -10.36
C LYS A 273 -14.84 -26.40 -10.79
N GLN A 274 -15.19 -27.46 -10.05
CA GLN A 274 -16.42 -28.23 -10.31
C GLN A 274 -17.70 -27.43 -10.00
N ILE A 275 -17.66 -26.57 -8.98
CA ILE A 275 -18.79 -25.70 -8.60
C ILE A 275 -18.92 -24.50 -9.54
N HIS A 276 -17.77 -23.87 -9.86
CA HIS A 276 -17.68 -22.69 -10.71
C HIS A 276 -16.47 -22.77 -11.65
N PRO A 277 -16.62 -23.31 -12.86
CA PRO A 277 -15.50 -23.52 -13.81
C PRO A 277 -14.78 -22.23 -14.23
N GLU A 278 -15.51 -21.12 -14.27
CA GLU A 278 -15.00 -19.81 -14.73
C GLU A 278 -14.44 -18.92 -13.60
N ILE A 279 -14.37 -19.41 -12.35
CA ILE A 279 -13.78 -18.64 -11.25
C ILE A 279 -12.27 -18.58 -11.41
N VAL A 280 -11.68 -17.40 -11.21
CA VAL A 280 -10.22 -17.25 -11.13
C VAL A 280 -9.74 -17.78 -9.79
N VAL A 281 -8.77 -18.67 -9.81
CA VAL A 281 -8.18 -19.27 -8.59
C VAL A 281 -6.79 -18.69 -8.35
N ALA A 282 -6.62 -18.04 -7.19
CA ALA A 282 -5.34 -17.63 -6.66
C ALA A 282 -4.83 -18.63 -5.63
N VAL A 283 -3.52 -18.87 -5.60
CA VAL A 283 -2.89 -19.66 -4.54
C VAL A 283 -1.93 -18.75 -3.76
N ARG A 284 -2.16 -18.67 -2.45
CA ARG A 284 -1.32 -17.91 -1.51
C ARG A 284 -0.13 -18.78 -1.09
N VAL A 285 1.06 -18.24 -1.30
CA VAL A 285 2.33 -18.85 -0.90
C VAL A 285 3.06 -17.91 0.04
N GLU A 286 3.30 -18.34 1.27
CA GLU A 286 4.15 -17.59 2.20
C GLU A 286 5.60 -17.62 1.73
N LEU A 287 6.26 -16.46 1.76
CA LEU A 287 7.65 -16.32 1.37
C LEU A 287 8.56 -16.85 2.47
N THR A 288 8.88 -18.12 2.36
CA THR A 288 9.92 -18.83 3.12
C THR A 288 11.10 -19.18 2.20
N ALA A 289 12.15 -19.79 2.71
CA ALA A 289 13.29 -20.22 1.91
C ALA A 289 12.89 -21.09 0.70
N ALA A 290 11.87 -21.94 0.85
CA ALA A 290 11.34 -22.80 -0.21
C ALA A 290 10.15 -22.17 -0.98
N GLY A 291 9.68 -20.99 -0.56
CA GLY A 291 8.46 -20.38 -1.08
C GLY A 291 8.54 -20.05 -2.57
N ILE A 292 9.68 -19.61 -3.07
CA ILE A 292 9.88 -19.30 -4.49
C ILE A 292 9.78 -20.57 -5.35
N GLU A 293 10.47 -21.65 -4.97
CA GLU A 293 10.39 -22.92 -5.70
C GLU A 293 8.98 -23.49 -5.68
N ARG A 294 8.30 -23.36 -4.56
CA ARG A 294 6.90 -23.78 -4.42
C ARG A 294 5.98 -22.96 -5.32
N ALA A 295 6.12 -21.64 -5.36
CA ALA A 295 5.37 -20.76 -6.24
C ALA A 295 5.55 -21.12 -7.72
N VAL A 296 6.78 -21.41 -8.15
CA VAL A 296 7.08 -21.85 -9.51
C VAL A 296 6.39 -23.18 -9.85
N LYS A 297 6.44 -24.17 -8.94
CA LYS A 297 5.75 -25.46 -9.15
C LYS A 297 4.24 -25.30 -9.27
N LEU A 298 3.64 -24.45 -8.45
CA LEU A 298 2.22 -24.16 -8.49
C LEU A 298 1.81 -23.42 -9.78
N ALA A 299 2.64 -22.50 -10.27
CA ALA A 299 2.41 -21.78 -11.52
C ALA A 299 2.31 -22.71 -12.74
N GLY A 300 2.94 -23.89 -12.68
CA GLY A 300 2.85 -24.92 -13.71
C GLY A 300 1.53 -25.71 -13.74
N LEU A 301 0.64 -25.53 -12.77
CA LEU A 301 -0.68 -26.17 -12.75
C LEU A 301 -1.70 -25.33 -13.53
N GLU A 302 -2.39 -25.94 -14.50
CA GLU A 302 -3.30 -25.21 -15.41
C GLU A 302 -4.49 -24.59 -14.70
N GLU A 303 -4.96 -25.19 -13.61
CA GLU A 303 -6.11 -24.71 -12.84
C GLU A 303 -5.79 -23.54 -11.91
N ILE A 304 -4.53 -23.11 -11.85
CA ILE A 304 -4.09 -21.96 -11.07
C ILE A 304 -3.87 -20.77 -12.00
N GLU A 305 -4.61 -19.72 -11.82
CA GLU A 305 -4.53 -18.51 -12.64
C GLU A 305 -3.66 -17.42 -12.00
N VAL A 306 -3.53 -17.43 -10.66
CA VAL A 306 -2.81 -16.38 -9.91
C VAL A 306 -1.92 -17.03 -8.86
N ILE A 307 -0.68 -16.59 -8.79
CA ILE A 307 0.22 -16.88 -7.66
C ILE A 307 0.29 -15.61 -6.79
N HIS A 308 -0.13 -15.74 -5.53
CA HIS A 308 -0.02 -14.69 -4.54
C HIS A 308 1.11 -14.99 -3.56
N ILE A 309 2.22 -14.29 -3.69
CA ILE A 309 3.33 -14.38 -2.75
C ILE A 309 3.16 -13.38 -1.61
N VAL A 310 3.28 -13.83 -0.37
CA VAL A 310 3.06 -12.99 0.81
C VAL A 310 4.30 -12.98 1.69
N ALA A 311 4.81 -11.78 1.97
CA ALA A 311 5.84 -11.50 2.96
C ALA A 311 5.22 -11.11 4.32
N ASP A 312 6.05 -10.89 5.32
CA ASP A 312 5.61 -10.37 6.60
C ASP A 312 5.10 -8.91 6.50
N ALA A 313 4.62 -8.36 7.60
CA ALA A 313 4.09 -7.00 7.66
C ALA A 313 5.11 -5.91 7.26
N ASN A 314 6.39 -6.20 7.36
CA ASN A 314 7.49 -5.29 6.99
C ASN A 314 8.08 -5.61 5.60
N GLY A 315 7.51 -6.58 4.88
CA GLY A 315 7.95 -6.98 3.56
C GLY A 315 9.12 -7.96 3.54
N ASN A 316 9.39 -8.62 4.65
CA ASN A 316 10.47 -9.57 4.76
C ASN A 316 9.99 -11.02 4.62
N GLU A 317 10.90 -11.88 4.22
CA GLU A 317 10.75 -13.34 4.21
C GLU A 317 10.48 -13.87 5.62
N PHE A 318 9.60 -14.88 5.74
CA PHE A 318 9.33 -15.57 7.00
C PHE A 318 10.50 -16.48 7.40
N THR A 319 11.57 -15.88 7.89
CA THR A 319 12.77 -16.56 8.40
C THR A 319 13.40 -15.77 9.55
N THR A 320 14.14 -16.46 10.38
CA THR A 320 14.88 -15.84 11.52
C THR A 320 16.31 -15.45 11.16
N GLN A 321 16.80 -15.83 9.98
CA GLN A 321 18.20 -15.60 9.58
C GLN A 321 18.24 -14.72 8.34
N LYS A 322 18.68 -13.46 8.48
CA LYS A 322 18.88 -12.49 7.37
C LYS A 322 17.76 -12.53 6.33
N PRO A 323 16.55 -12.13 6.67
CA PRO A 323 15.42 -12.20 5.78
C PRO A 323 15.65 -11.35 4.53
N ARG A 324 15.30 -11.90 3.36
CA ARG A 324 15.29 -11.15 2.11
C ARG A 324 14.05 -10.29 2.05
N PHE A 325 14.15 -9.16 1.38
CA PHE A 325 13.00 -8.28 1.21
C PHE A 325 12.18 -8.65 -0.03
N LEU A 326 10.87 -8.39 0.01
CA LEU A 326 9.89 -8.74 -1.01
C LEU A 326 10.32 -8.33 -2.43
N LYS A 327 10.95 -7.16 -2.64
CA LYS A 327 11.38 -6.70 -3.96
C LYS A 327 12.33 -7.67 -4.65
N ASP A 328 13.26 -8.27 -3.88
CA ASP A 328 14.27 -9.18 -4.42
C ASP A 328 13.66 -10.55 -4.71
N MET A 329 12.70 -10.96 -3.89
CA MET A 329 11.96 -12.20 -4.09
C MET A 329 11.01 -12.14 -5.29
N ILE A 330 10.36 -10.97 -5.51
CA ILE A 330 9.57 -10.72 -6.73
C ILE A 330 10.47 -10.84 -7.97
N ARG A 331 11.64 -10.18 -7.96
CA ARG A 331 12.59 -10.24 -9.08
C ARG A 331 13.04 -11.67 -9.36
N GLN A 332 13.41 -12.41 -8.33
CA GLN A 332 13.81 -13.81 -8.46
C GLN A 332 12.70 -14.65 -9.07
N LEU A 333 11.48 -14.60 -8.52
CA LEU A 333 10.34 -15.36 -9.03
C LEU A 333 10.01 -14.98 -10.48
N HIS A 334 9.97 -13.67 -10.77
CA HIS A 334 9.73 -13.14 -12.11
C HIS A 334 10.73 -13.70 -13.14
N THR A 335 12.03 -13.63 -12.83
CA THR A 335 13.10 -14.15 -13.70
C THR A 335 12.98 -15.67 -13.89
N THR A 336 12.75 -16.42 -12.81
CA THR A 336 12.58 -17.88 -12.89
C THR A 336 11.38 -18.27 -13.75
N LEU A 337 10.25 -17.55 -13.64
CA LEU A 337 9.07 -17.79 -14.48
C LEU A 337 9.32 -17.44 -15.96
N ILE A 338 10.15 -16.43 -16.25
CA ILE A 338 10.58 -16.10 -17.63
C ILE A 338 11.41 -17.24 -18.19
N GLU A 339 12.42 -17.72 -17.44
CA GLU A 339 13.31 -18.80 -17.86
C GLU A 339 12.55 -20.11 -18.14
N GLN A 340 11.43 -20.32 -17.46
CA GLN A 340 10.54 -21.47 -17.67
C GLN A 340 9.43 -21.24 -18.71
N GLY A 341 9.37 -20.03 -19.31
CA GLY A 341 8.37 -19.68 -20.32
C GLY A 341 6.95 -19.50 -19.80
N MET A 342 6.74 -19.40 -18.48
CA MET A 342 5.42 -19.32 -17.86
C MET A 342 4.98 -17.88 -17.48
N ARG A 343 5.92 -16.90 -17.48
CA ARG A 343 5.64 -15.59 -16.91
C ARG A 343 4.52 -14.80 -17.62
N ASP A 344 4.36 -14.99 -18.91
CA ASP A 344 3.33 -14.27 -19.67
C ASP A 344 1.93 -14.89 -19.51
N GLU A 345 1.86 -16.11 -19.01
CA GLU A 345 0.59 -16.81 -18.79
C GLU A 345 0.01 -16.49 -17.39
N ILE A 346 0.84 -16.61 -16.35
CA ILE A 346 0.40 -16.53 -14.96
C ILE A 346 0.37 -15.10 -14.43
N THR A 347 -0.67 -14.75 -13.68
CA THR A 347 -0.71 -13.49 -12.92
C THR A 347 0.05 -13.65 -11.61
N LEU A 348 0.95 -12.71 -11.32
CA LEU A 348 1.72 -12.66 -10.08
C LEU A 348 1.21 -11.51 -9.20
N MET A 349 0.72 -11.84 -8.02
CA MET A 349 0.29 -10.92 -6.98
C MET A 349 1.27 -10.96 -5.81
N ALA A 350 1.55 -9.82 -5.19
CA ALA A 350 2.50 -9.75 -4.08
C ALA A 350 1.97 -8.90 -2.93
N GLY A 351 2.16 -9.36 -1.70
CA GLY A 351 1.73 -8.69 -0.48
C GLY A 351 2.78 -8.68 0.63
N GLY A 352 2.59 -7.76 1.59
CA GLY A 352 3.51 -7.51 2.69
C GLY A 352 4.46 -6.34 2.42
N GLY A 353 4.59 -5.41 3.39
CA GLY A 353 5.47 -4.26 3.29
C GLY A 353 5.13 -3.22 2.23
N ILE A 354 3.96 -3.27 1.61
CA ILE A 354 3.49 -2.24 0.67
C ILE A 354 2.92 -1.08 1.51
N ALA A 355 3.75 -0.08 1.78
CA ALA A 355 3.43 0.97 2.74
C ALA A 355 3.01 2.31 2.10
N LEU A 356 3.40 2.55 0.86
CA LEU A 356 3.18 3.80 0.13
C LEU A 356 2.75 3.50 -1.31
N PRO A 357 2.06 4.42 -1.99
CA PRO A 357 1.59 4.23 -3.37
C PRO A 357 2.71 3.96 -4.38
N GLU A 358 3.88 4.57 -4.22
CA GLU A 358 5.05 4.29 -5.06
C GLU A 358 5.60 2.87 -4.88
N HIS A 359 5.38 2.22 -3.73
CA HIS A 359 5.77 0.82 -3.54
C HIS A 359 5.00 -0.11 -4.47
N MET A 360 3.74 0.21 -4.78
CA MET A 360 2.96 -0.53 -5.77
C MET A 360 3.62 -0.50 -7.15
N ALA A 361 3.97 0.69 -7.66
CA ALA A 361 4.66 0.81 -8.95
C ALA A 361 6.03 0.12 -8.94
N LYS A 362 6.80 0.27 -7.85
CA LYS A 362 8.11 -0.37 -7.67
C LYS A 362 8.01 -1.89 -7.63
N ALA A 363 6.98 -2.45 -6.98
CA ALA A 363 6.72 -3.88 -6.99
C ALA A 363 6.40 -4.39 -8.41
N ILE A 364 5.61 -3.64 -9.19
CA ILE A 364 5.31 -4.00 -10.58
C ILE A 364 6.58 -3.94 -11.45
N ILE A 365 7.42 -2.94 -11.28
CA ILE A 365 8.72 -2.86 -11.96
C ILE A 365 9.61 -4.06 -11.59
N CYS A 366 9.57 -4.52 -10.35
CA CYS A 366 10.27 -5.73 -9.92
C CYS A 366 9.72 -7.02 -10.56
N GLY A 367 8.48 -7.01 -11.09
CA GLY A 367 7.94 -8.13 -11.86
C GLY A 367 6.58 -8.67 -11.43
N THR A 368 5.89 -8.09 -10.44
CA THR A 368 4.50 -8.46 -10.14
C THR A 368 3.51 -7.84 -11.13
N ASP A 369 2.28 -8.32 -11.22
CA ASP A 369 1.20 -7.69 -12.00
C ASP A 369 0.37 -6.75 -11.13
N LEU A 370 0.20 -7.09 -9.84
CA LEU A 370 -0.56 -6.30 -8.88
C LEU A 370 -0.06 -6.59 -7.45
N VAL A 371 -0.52 -5.77 -6.50
CA VAL A 371 -0.15 -5.90 -5.09
C VAL A 371 -1.37 -6.05 -4.19
N THR A 372 -1.16 -6.60 -2.99
CA THR A 372 -2.14 -6.55 -1.91
C THR A 372 -1.70 -5.58 -0.81
N ILE A 373 -2.66 -4.89 -0.21
CA ILE A 373 -2.43 -4.00 0.94
C ILE A 373 -3.30 -4.40 2.13
N ASN A 374 -2.74 -4.23 3.32
CA ASN A 374 -3.39 -4.48 4.60
C ASN A 374 -3.21 -3.29 5.57
N LEU A 375 -2.00 -3.12 6.11
CA LEU A 375 -1.71 -2.10 7.12
C LEU A 375 -2.02 -0.66 6.66
N PRO A 376 -1.83 -0.24 5.40
CA PRO A 376 -2.25 1.10 4.96
C PRO A 376 -3.74 1.36 5.18
N LEU A 377 -4.61 0.34 5.03
CA LEU A 377 -6.03 0.46 5.30
C LEU A 377 -6.32 0.72 6.78
N LEU A 378 -5.61 0.03 7.68
CA LEU A 378 -5.70 0.28 9.12
C LEU A 378 -5.16 1.67 9.50
N VAL A 379 -4.02 2.05 8.91
CA VAL A 379 -3.43 3.38 9.13
C VAL A 379 -4.37 4.48 8.63
N ALA A 380 -5.06 4.28 7.51
CA ALA A 380 -6.09 5.23 7.05
C ALA A 380 -7.16 5.50 8.12
N LEU A 381 -7.46 4.53 8.97
CA LEU A 381 -8.39 4.61 10.10
C LEU A 381 -7.73 5.12 11.39
N GLU A 382 -6.59 5.78 11.28
CA GLU A 382 -5.80 6.36 12.38
C GLU A 382 -5.05 5.34 13.25
N CYS A 383 -4.87 4.10 12.78
CA CYS A 383 -4.02 3.13 13.47
C CYS A 383 -2.59 3.67 13.63
N HIS A 384 -2.04 3.53 14.82
CA HIS A 384 -0.68 3.96 15.16
C HIS A 384 0.39 2.91 14.84
N LEU A 385 -0.01 1.68 14.47
CA LEU A 385 0.87 0.51 14.33
C LEU A 385 1.74 0.30 15.58
N CYS A 386 1.11 0.36 16.75
CA CYS A 386 1.79 0.33 18.05
C CYS A 386 2.06 -1.09 18.58
N ASP A 387 1.82 -2.14 17.77
CA ASP A 387 1.97 -3.57 18.10
C ASP A 387 1.21 -4.02 19.38
N SER A 388 0.24 -3.20 19.82
CA SER A 388 -0.55 -3.44 21.04
C SER A 388 -1.92 -4.10 20.80
N CYS A 389 -2.15 -4.64 19.60
CA CYS A 389 -3.41 -5.32 19.23
C CYS A 389 -3.52 -6.67 19.92
N ARG A 390 -3.76 -6.67 21.24
CA ARG A 390 -3.99 -7.87 22.05
C ARG A 390 -5.38 -7.82 22.69
N PRO A 391 -6.05 -8.95 22.85
CA PRO A 391 -7.31 -8.99 23.57
C PRO A 391 -7.19 -8.33 24.95
N GLY A 392 -8.11 -7.42 25.27
CA GLY A 392 -8.14 -6.68 26.53
C GLY A 392 -7.22 -5.46 26.63
N THR A 393 -6.46 -5.13 25.58
CA THR A 393 -5.65 -3.89 25.53
C THR A 393 -6.43 -2.83 24.78
N PRO A 394 -6.69 -1.63 25.38
CA PRO A 394 -7.40 -0.57 24.68
C PRO A 394 -6.60 -0.07 23.47
N CYS A 395 -7.25 0.01 22.31
CA CYS A 395 -6.64 0.53 21.10
C CYS A 395 -6.52 2.06 21.16
N PRO A 396 -5.32 2.67 21.01
CA PRO A 396 -5.17 4.12 20.99
C PRO A 396 -6.00 4.81 19.91
N ALA A 397 -6.17 4.16 18.76
CA ALA A 397 -6.97 4.65 17.64
C ALA A 397 -8.46 4.28 17.75
N LYS A 398 -8.87 3.51 18.77
CA LYS A 398 -10.26 3.06 18.99
C LYS A 398 -10.89 2.50 17.71
N LEU A 399 -10.20 1.56 17.07
CA LEU A 399 -10.66 0.95 15.82
C LEU A 399 -11.99 0.19 15.99
N GLU A 400 -12.27 -0.31 17.18
CA GLU A 400 -13.53 -0.95 17.54
C GLU A 400 -14.75 0.01 17.60
N GLU A 401 -14.51 1.33 17.70
CA GLU A 401 -15.55 2.36 17.77
C GLU A 401 -15.74 3.12 16.44
N ILE A 402 -15.13 2.64 15.33
CA ILE A 402 -15.20 3.33 14.05
C ILE A 402 -16.62 3.35 13.49
N ASP A 403 -17.08 4.54 13.11
CA ASP A 403 -18.29 4.72 12.33
C ASP A 403 -18.09 4.21 10.90
N PHE A 404 -19.13 3.55 10.35
CA PHE A 404 -19.09 2.96 9.03
C PHE A 404 -18.77 3.98 7.93
N SER A 405 -19.47 5.11 7.92
CA SER A 405 -19.32 6.14 6.87
C SER A 405 -17.96 6.84 6.96
N TYR A 406 -17.45 7.01 8.17
CA TYR A 406 -16.10 7.51 8.43
C TYR A 406 -15.04 6.56 7.85
N GLY A 407 -15.17 5.27 8.16
CA GLY A 407 -14.22 4.25 7.71
C GLY A 407 -14.16 4.15 6.19
N VAL A 408 -15.33 4.01 5.54
CA VAL A 408 -15.44 3.96 4.07
C VAL A 408 -14.86 5.21 3.44
N GLY A 409 -15.21 6.41 3.95
CA GLY A 409 -14.72 7.66 3.40
C GLY A 409 -13.20 7.80 3.46
N ARG A 410 -12.58 7.42 4.59
CA ARG A 410 -11.12 7.48 4.74
C ARG A 410 -10.38 6.48 3.87
N MET A 411 -10.86 5.23 3.80
CA MET A 411 -10.27 4.22 2.93
C MET A 411 -10.42 4.61 1.45
N THR A 412 -11.59 5.07 1.02
CA THR A 412 -11.82 5.54 -0.35
C THR A 412 -10.88 6.71 -0.72
N ASN A 413 -10.69 7.68 0.18
CA ASN A 413 -9.76 8.78 -0.01
C ASN A 413 -8.31 8.29 -0.15
N LEU A 414 -7.89 7.31 0.67
CA LEU A 414 -6.57 6.71 0.55
C LEU A 414 -6.36 6.10 -0.83
N ILE A 415 -7.32 5.30 -1.31
CA ILE A 415 -7.23 4.64 -2.62
C ILE A 415 -7.21 5.66 -3.76
N ALA A 416 -8.00 6.72 -3.67
CA ALA A 416 -7.97 7.81 -4.64
C ALA A 416 -6.59 8.51 -4.69
N ALA A 417 -6.00 8.81 -3.53
CA ALA A 417 -4.66 9.38 -3.46
C ALA A 417 -3.59 8.43 -4.04
N TRP A 418 -3.71 7.13 -3.79
CA TRP A 418 -2.79 6.12 -4.34
C TRP A 418 -2.94 5.99 -5.86
N HIS A 419 -4.17 6.03 -6.37
CA HIS A 419 -4.41 6.05 -7.81
C HIS A 419 -3.79 7.29 -8.47
N ASP A 420 -4.03 8.47 -7.90
CA ASP A 420 -3.48 9.72 -8.44
C ASP A 420 -1.95 9.69 -8.47
N GLN A 421 -1.31 9.18 -7.42
CA GLN A 421 0.15 9.06 -7.39
C GLN A 421 0.69 8.04 -8.40
N LEU A 422 -0.01 6.93 -8.62
CA LEU A 422 0.35 5.99 -9.68
C LEU A 422 0.30 6.64 -11.06
N VAL A 423 -0.77 7.39 -11.34
CA VAL A 423 -0.93 8.13 -12.61
C VAL A 423 0.16 9.19 -12.78
N GLU A 424 0.49 9.93 -11.71
CA GLU A 424 1.59 10.91 -11.73
C GLU A 424 2.94 10.26 -12.03
N LEU A 425 3.25 9.14 -11.37
CA LEU A 425 4.48 8.41 -11.57
C LEU A 425 4.57 7.87 -13.01
N MET A 426 3.51 7.23 -13.51
CA MET A 426 3.46 6.72 -14.87
C MET A 426 3.60 7.84 -15.90
N GLY A 427 2.94 8.99 -15.66
CA GLY A 427 3.07 10.19 -16.50
C GLY A 427 4.51 10.70 -16.55
N ALA A 428 5.19 10.73 -15.40
CA ALA A 428 6.61 11.12 -15.32
C ALA A 428 7.55 10.12 -16.01
N MET A 429 7.19 8.84 -16.04
CA MET A 429 7.93 7.80 -16.79
C MET A 429 7.55 7.72 -18.27
N GLY A 430 6.58 8.52 -18.74
CA GLY A 430 6.08 8.47 -20.12
C GLY A 430 5.28 7.21 -20.46
N MET A 431 4.71 6.54 -19.47
CA MET A 431 3.96 5.29 -19.62
C MET A 431 2.45 5.53 -19.62
N ARG A 432 1.74 4.91 -20.56
CA ARG A 432 0.28 5.04 -20.70
C ARG A 432 -0.50 3.82 -20.23
N ASP A 433 0.18 2.73 -19.88
CA ASP A 433 -0.44 1.48 -19.46
C ASP A 433 0.39 0.88 -18.33
N VAL A 434 -0.23 0.65 -17.17
CA VAL A 434 0.43 0.12 -15.98
C VAL A 434 1.08 -1.25 -16.21
N ARG A 435 0.51 -2.06 -17.12
CA ARG A 435 1.05 -3.37 -17.49
C ARG A 435 2.45 -3.30 -18.11
N ARG A 436 2.83 -2.14 -18.65
CA ARG A 436 4.18 -1.91 -19.21
C ARG A 436 5.26 -1.68 -18.16
N LEU A 437 4.88 -1.40 -16.92
CA LEU A 437 5.85 -1.33 -15.82
C LEU A 437 6.39 -2.71 -15.46
N ARG A 438 5.67 -3.79 -15.77
CA ARG A 438 6.00 -5.15 -15.33
C ARG A 438 7.38 -5.60 -15.79
N GLY A 439 8.26 -5.80 -14.81
CA GLY A 439 9.62 -6.28 -15.07
C GLY A 439 10.55 -5.29 -15.78
N ASP A 440 10.17 -4.02 -15.88
CA ASP A 440 10.97 -2.96 -16.54
C ASP A 440 12.10 -2.47 -15.61
N VAL A 441 12.91 -3.43 -15.13
CA VAL A 441 14.02 -3.17 -14.20
C VAL A 441 15.14 -2.31 -14.82
N GLY A 442 15.21 -2.22 -16.12
CA GLY A 442 16.17 -1.34 -16.83
C GLY A 442 15.91 0.15 -16.58
N ARG A 443 14.74 0.51 -16.09
CA ARG A 443 14.37 1.87 -15.68
C ARG A 443 14.38 2.07 -14.16
N ALA A 444 14.98 1.13 -13.43
CA ALA A 444 15.13 1.20 -11.98
C ALA A 444 16.60 1.19 -11.59
N MET A 445 16.91 1.94 -10.55
CA MET A 445 18.23 1.93 -9.89
C MET A 445 18.03 1.32 -8.49
N PHE A 446 18.82 0.32 -8.18
CA PHE A 446 18.82 -0.35 -6.88
C PHE A 446 20.04 0.13 -6.09
N PHE A 447 19.82 0.57 -4.86
CA PHE A 447 20.90 1.09 -4.01
C PHE A 447 22.00 0.04 -3.80
N GLU A 448 21.61 -1.21 -3.61
CA GLU A 448 22.52 -2.33 -3.40
C GLU A 448 23.50 -2.49 -4.60
N ASN A 449 22.97 -2.43 -5.82
CA ASN A 449 23.78 -2.53 -7.03
C ASN A 449 24.72 -1.31 -7.17
N LEU A 450 24.20 -0.09 -6.92
CA LEU A 450 25.02 1.13 -6.97
C LEU A 450 26.12 1.11 -5.92
N GLU A 451 25.82 0.63 -4.70
CA GLU A 451 26.82 0.51 -3.64
C GLU A 451 27.92 -0.47 -4.04
N GLU A 452 27.56 -1.64 -4.58
CA GLU A 452 28.52 -2.66 -5.02
C GLU A 452 29.38 -2.16 -6.18
N GLU A 453 28.78 -1.54 -7.19
CA GLU A 453 29.48 -1.09 -8.39
C GLU A 453 30.40 0.12 -8.18
N THR A 454 30.06 0.98 -7.21
CA THR A 454 30.73 2.26 -6.97
C THR A 454 31.48 2.30 -5.65
N PHE A 455 30.77 2.53 -4.57
CA PHE A 455 31.36 2.81 -3.24
C PHE A 455 31.91 1.56 -2.55
N GLY A 456 31.29 0.40 -2.76
CA GLY A 456 31.75 -0.87 -2.17
C GLY A 456 33.17 -1.23 -2.60
N LYS A 457 33.57 -0.90 -3.84
CA LYS A 457 34.94 -1.10 -4.35
C LYS A 457 36.00 -0.22 -3.65
N LEU A 458 35.56 0.96 -3.16
CA LEU A 458 36.48 1.94 -2.54
C LEU A 458 36.53 1.83 -1.03
N TYR A 459 35.40 1.58 -0.39
CA TYR A 459 35.22 1.71 1.06
C TYR A 459 34.73 0.43 1.75
N GLY A 460 34.62 -0.67 1.01
CA GLY A 460 33.94 -1.89 1.49
C GLY A 460 32.40 -1.75 1.42
N ASN A 461 31.73 -2.88 1.49
CA ASN A 461 30.27 -2.91 1.39
C ASN A 461 29.63 -2.44 2.70
N ARG A 462 28.96 -1.29 2.70
CA ARG A 462 28.32 -0.66 3.86
C ARG A 462 26.93 -1.20 4.18
N ILE A 463 26.33 -1.98 3.27
CA ILE A 463 24.98 -2.55 3.44
C ILE A 463 25.02 -3.76 4.40
N THR A 464 26.17 -4.35 4.60
CA THR A 464 26.37 -5.53 5.45
C THR A 464 26.78 -5.21 6.89
N ALA A 465 26.83 -3.94 7.29
CA ALA A 465 27.19 -3.50 8.62
C ALA A 465 25.97 -3.25 9.51
#